data_ec821e80b07bd43bf9be7eb1160ecea3
#
_entry.id   ec821e80b07bd43bf9be7eb1160ecea3
#
_cell.length_a   1.000
_cell.length_b   1.000
_cell.length_c   1.000
_cell.angle_alpha   90.00
_cell.angle_beta   90.00
_cell.angle_gamma   90.00
#
_symmetry.space_group_name_H-M   'P 1'
#
loop_
_entity.id
_entity.type
_entity.pdbx_description
1 polymer ?
#
loop_
_entity_poly.entity_id
_entity_poly.type
_entity_poly.pdbx_seq_one_letter_code
_entity_poly.pdbx_strand_id
1 'polypeptide(L)'
;VNDTLGHAAGDDLLKQVAGRLARAIDRECEIGRLGGDEFQVLLPDLDDRGVLGEIAAKVIAILRQPYSLDEGRCVIGASVGIAIAPHDGLTREDIVRAADLALYAAKNGGRGQYRFFSGELENETIFRRRLEQDLGTALRDEQLFLRFEPIVEAATQAVCSLEAHVC
;
A
#
# COMPACT_ATOMS: atom_id res chain seq x y z
N VAL A 1 -10.14 11.24 6.96
CA VAL A 1 -11.38 11.20 7.77
C VAL A 1 -11.22 12.09 8.99
N ASN A 2 -10.16 11.95 9.80
CA ASN A 2 -9.96 12.77 11.00
C ASN A 2 -9.93 14.28 10.70
N ASP A 3 -9.29 14.69 9.61
CA ASP A 3 -9.19 16.11 9.22
C ASP A 3 -10.52 16.71 8.74
N THR A 4 -11.45 15.86 8.33
CA THR A 4 -12.73 16.29 7.74
C THR A 4 -13.91 16.07 8.67
N LEU A 5 -13.94 14.96 9.40
CA LEU A 5 -15.07 14.52 10.23
C LEU A 5 -14.74 14.46 11.73
N GLY A 6 -13.49 14.77 12.11
CA GLY A 6 -13.04 14.76 13.50
C GLY A 6 -12.61 13.39 14.03
N HIS A 7 -11.97 13.38 15.20
CA HIS A 7 -11.41 12.18 15.81
C HIS A 7 -12.47 11.15 16.26
N ALA A 8 -13.62 11.61 16.73
CA ALA A 8 -14.71 10.72 17.14
C ALA A 8 -15.23 9.86 15.97
N ALA A 9 -15.41 10.48 14.80
CA ALA A 9 -15.81 9.78 13.58
C ALA A 9 -14.73 8.78 13.11
N GLY A 10 -13.45 9.13 13.28
CA GLY A 10 -12.33 8.22 13.00
C GLY A 10 -12.34 6.99 13.90
N ASP A 11 -12.61 7.15 15.18
CA ASP A 11 -12.68 6.04 16.12
C ASP A 11 -13.87 5.12 15.85
N ASP A 12 -15.02 5.69 15.50
CA ASP A 12 -16.20 4.90 15.10
C ASP A 12 -15.93 4.14 13.79
N LEU A 13 -15.31 4.80 12.80
CA LEU A 13 -14.89 4.14 11.57
C LEU A 13 -14.01 2.94 11.84
N LEU A 14 -12.99 3.07 12.70
CA LEU A 14 -12.07 1.99 13.03
C LEU A 14 -12.76 0.82 13.73
N LYS A 15 -13.76 1.07 14.59
CA LYS A 15 -14.61 0.03 15.17
C LYS A 15 -15.43 -0.71 14.11
N GLN A 16 -16.03 0.03 13.17
CA GLN A 16 -16.75 -0.56 12.05
C GLN A 16 -15.84 -1.36 11.14
N VAL A 17 -14.60 -0.91 10.88
CA VAL A 17 -13.56 -1.64 10.13
C VAL A 17 -13.25 -2.96 10.81
N ALA A 18 -12.95 -2.96 12.12
CA ALA A 18 -12.69 -4.18 12.87
C ALA A 18 -13.84 -5.18 12.78
N GLY A 19 -15.09 -4.70 12.92
CA GLY A 19 -16.28 -5.53 12.80
C GLY A 19 -16.49 -6.09 11.38
N ARG A 20 -16.10 -5.36 10.34
CA ARG A 20 -16.14 -5.86 8.95
C ARG A 20 -15.05 -6.87 8.68
N LEU A 21 -13.82 -6.67 9.20
CA LEU A 21 -12.73 -7.63 9.11
C LEU A 21 -13.14 -8.98 9.74
N ALA A 22 -13.65 -8.97 10.97
CA ALA A 22 -14.09 -10.17 11.66
C ALA A 22 -15.18 -10.95 10.89
N ARG A 23 -16.07 -10.23 10.20
CA ARG A 23 -17.14 -10.87 9.37
C ARG A 23 -16.63 -11.32 8.00
N ALA A 24 -15.61 -10.67 7.46
CA ALA A 24 -15.06 -11.04 6.16
C ALA A 24 -14.24 -12.33 6.24
N ILE A 25 -13.57 -12.56 7.37
CA ILE A 25 -12.71 -13.70 7.61
C ILE A 25 -13.54 -14.78 8.30
N ASP A 26 -14.01 -15.72 7.49
CA ASP A 26 -14.94 -16.79 7.88
C ASP A 26 -14.20 -18.02 8.42
N ARG A 27 -13.26 -17.79 9.35
CA ARG A 27 -12.46 -18.84 9.99
C ARG A 27 -11.77 -18.33 11.26
N GLU A 28 -11.16 -19.26 12.00
CA GLU A 28 -10.36 -18.92 13.16
C GLU A 28 -9.21 -17.98 12.76
N CYS A 29 -9.16 -16.83 13.41
CA CYS A 29 -8.15 -15.80 13.17
C CYS A 29 -7.99 -14.92 14.40
N GLU A 30 -6.82 -14.32 14.53
CA GLU A 30 -6.59 -13.23 15.47
C GLU A 30 -6.51 -11.92 14.71
N ILE A 31 -7.24 -10.90 15.15
CA ILE A 31 -7.23 -9.56 14.56
C ILE A 31 -6.72 -8.58 15.61
N GLY A 32 -5.60 -7.94 15.31
CA GLY A 32 -4.99 -6.90 16.12
C GLY A 32 -4.94 -5.56 15.37
N ARG A 33 -5.07 -4.45 16.10
CA ARG A 33 -4.76 -3.10 15.58
C ARG A 33 -3.37 -2.72 16.07
N LEU A 34 -2.47 -2.40 15.15
CA LEU A 34 -1.10 -2.01 15.47
C LEU A 34 -0.99 -0.52 15.81
N GLY A 35 -1.79 0.32 15.18
CA GLY A 35 -1.84 1.76 15.38
C GLY A 35 -2.43 2.47 14.16
N GLY A 36 -2.90 3.70 14.34
CA GLY A 36 -3.49 4.45 13.23
C GLY A 36 -4.60 3.68 12.53
N ASP A 37 -4.44 3.42 11.23
CA ASP A 37 -5.34 2.66 10.37
C ASP A 37 -4.81 1.25 10.03
N GLU A 38 -3.79 0.78 10.76
CA GLU A 38 -3.14 -0.49 10.48
C GLU A 38 -3.69 -1.62 11.35
N PHE A 39 -4.13 -2.68 10.68
CA PHE A 39 -4.61 -3.92 11.28
C PHE A 39 -3.72 -5.09 10.86
N GLN A 40 -3.52 -6.01 11.78
CA GLN A 40 -2.85 -7.28 11.55
C GLN A 40 -3.85 -8.41 11.72
N VAL A 41 -3.79 -9.39 10.83
CA VAL A 41 -4.59 -10.61 10.91
C VAL A 41 -3.65 -11.81 10.89
N LEU A 42 -3.79 -12.67 11.88
CA LEU A 42 -3.10 -13.96 11.94
C LEU A 42 -4.09 -15.06 11.63
N LEU A 43 -3.76 -15.87 10.63
CA LEU A 43 -4.54 -17.03 10.19
C LEU A 43 -3.72 -18.29 10.51
N PRO A 44 -4.00 -19.00 11.60
CA PRO A 44 -3.28 -20.21 11.93
C PRO A 44 -3.57 -21.32 10.91
N ASP A 45 -2.60 -22.19 10.71
CA ASP A 45 -2.70 -23.41 9.89
C ASP A 45 -3.21 -23.18 8.46
N LEU A 46 -2.85 -22.03 7.86
CA LEU A 46 -3.21 -21.67 6.51
C LEU A 46 -2.01 -21.15 5.71
N ASP A 47 -1.56 -21.96 4.74
CA ASP A 47 -0.45 -21.66 3.83
C ASP A 47 -0.87 -21.66 2.35
N ASP A 48 -2.11 -22.02 2.04
CA ASP A 48 -2.65 -22.00 0.67
C ASP A 48 -2.80 -20.57 0.15
N ARG A 49 -1.95 -20.22 -0.85
CA ARG A 49 -1.94 -18.89 -1.46
C ARG A 49 -3.25 -18.54 -2.18
N GLY A 50 -3.95 -19.53 -2.73
CA GLY A 50 -5.23 -19.33 -3.39
C GLY A 50 -6.28 -18.86 -2.38
N VAL A 51 -6.43 -19.61 -1.29
CA VAL A 51 -7.36 -19.30 -0.19
C VAL A 51 -7.02 -17.96 0.47
N LEU A 52 -5.73 -17.72 0.75
CA LEU A 52 -5.28 -16.43 1.30
C LEU A 52 -5.59 -15.27 0.38
N GLY A 53 -5.39 -15.45 -0.94
CA GLY A 53 -5.72 -14.45 -1.95
C GLY A 53 -7.22 -14.14 -2.01
N GLU A 54 -8.08 -15.16 -1.94
CA GLU A 54 -9.53 -15.01 -1.89
C GLU A 54 -9.99 -14.26 -0.63
N ILE A 55 -9.42 -14.57 0.54
CA ILE A 55 -9.70 -13.87 1.79
C ILE A 55 -9.30 -12.40 1.66
N ALA A 56 -8.09 -12.11 1.16
CA ALA A 56 -7.62 -10.75 1.00
C ALA A 56 -8.48 -9.93 0.02
N ALA A 57 -8.89 -10.53 -1.10
CA ALA A 57 -9.79 -9.89 -2.05
C ALA A 57 -11.16 -9.60 -1.43
N LYS A 58 -11.72 -10.55 -0.68
CA LYS A 58 -12.99 -10.39 0.06
C LYS A 58 -12.89 -9.27 1.10
N VAL A 59 -11.79 -9.22 1.87
CA VAL A 59 -11.52 -8.15 2.84
C VAL A 59 -11.50 -6.79 2.16
N ILE A 60 -10.73 -6.63 1.07
CA ILE A 60 -10.65 -5.38 0.32
C ILE A 60 -12.03 -4.95 -0.18
N ALA A 61 -12.79 -5.87 -0.76
CA ALA A 61 -14.12 -5.58 -1.29
C ALA A 61 -15.12 -5.14 -0.21
N ILE A 62 -15.11 -5.78 0.96
CA ILE A 62 -15.99 -5.44 2.08
C ILE A 62 -15.61 -4.11 2.73
N LEU A 63 -14.30 -3.85 2.91
CA LEU A 63 -13.83 -2.60 3.50
C LEU A 63 -14.07 -1.39 2.60
N ARG A 64 -14.15 -1.58 1.29
CA ARG A 64 -14.45 -0.53 0.31
C ARG A 64 -15.92 -0.10 0.30
N GLN A 65 -16.82 -0.84 0.94
CA GLN A 65 -18.23 -0.46 1.00
C GLN A 65 -18.42 0.79 1.87
N PRO A 66 -19.40 1.64 1.56
CA PRO A 66 -19.66 2.86 2.32
C PRO A 66 -19.86 2.61 3.82
N TYR A 67 -19.34 3.49 4.64
CA TYR A 67 -19.54 3.54 6.09
C TYR A 67 -20.52 4.64 6.41
N SER A 68 -21.45 4.37 7.33
CA SER A 68 -22.35 5.37 7.89
C SER A 68 -21.82 5.77 9.26
N LEU A 69 -21.47 7.02 9.40
CA LEU A 69 -21.02 7.67 10.63
C LEU A 69 -22.05 8.73 11.00
N ASP A 70 -22.08 9.17 12.26
CA ASP A 70 -23.02 10.21 12.71
C ASP A 70 -22.83 11.51 11.91
N GLU A 71 -21.61 11.83 11.52
CA GLU A 71 -21.25 13.03 10.76
C GLU A 71 -21.44 12.88 9.24
N GLY A 72 -21.81 11.69 8.76
CA GLY A 72 -22.02 11.45 7.33
C GLY A 72 -21.54 10.10 6.83
N ARG A 73 -21.43 9.99 5.51
CA ARG A 73 -20.93 8.77 4.86
C ARG A 73 -19.52 8.94 4.35
N CYS A 74 -18.70 7.90 4.53
CA CYS A 74 -17.38 7.86 3.94
C CYS A 74 -17.11 6.52 3.23
N VAL A 75 -16.15 6.53 2.31
CA VAL A 75 -15.64 5.35 1.63
C VAL A 75 -14.13 5.34 1.83
N ILE A 76 -13.62 4.20 2.23
CA ILE A 76 -12.18 3.99 2.38
C ILE A 76 -11.69 2.91 1.41
N GLY A 77 -10.38 2.86 1.18
CA GLY A 77 -9.69 1.77 0.50
C GLY A 77 -8.87 0.97 1.48
N ALA A 78 -8.60 -0.28 1.15
CA ALA A 78 -7.66 -1.12 1.88
C ALA A 78 -6.64 -1.74 0.93
N SER A 79 -5.41 -1.88 1.41
CA SER A 79 -4.36 -2.66 0.76
C SER A 79 -3.90 -3.73 1.73
N VAL A 80 -3.51 -4.91 1.23
CA VAL A 80 -3.14 -6.05 2.07
C VAL A 80 -1.78 -6.58 1.65
N GLY A 81 -0.88 -6.76 2.62
CA GLY A 81 0.36 -7.52 2.48
C GLY A 81 0.21 -8.89 3.12
N ILE A 82 0.69 -9.93 2.46
CA ILE A 82 0.56 -11.32 2.92
C ILE A 82 1.95 -11.94 3.00
N ALA A 83 2.26 -12.52 4.15
CA ALA A 83 3.44 -13.36 4.37
C ALA A 83 3.01 -14.70 4.99
N ILE A 84 3.71 -15.76 4.62
CA ILE A 84 3.38 -17.14 4.99
C ILE A 84 4.55 -17.77 5.75
N ALA A 85 4.32 -18.13 7.01
CA ALA A 85 5.28 -18.92 7.76
C ALA A 85 5.17 -20.43 7.37
N PRO A 86 6.30 -21.15 7.34
CA PRO A 86 7.67 -20.72 7.57
C PRO A 86 8.37 -20.19 6.30
N HIS A 87 7.69 -20.11 5.15
CA HIS A 87 8.29 -19.82 3.84
C HIS A 87 8.90 -18.41 3.76
N ASP A 88 8.21 -17.44 4.31
CA ASP A 88 8.59 -16.02 4.20
C ASP A 88 9.33 -15.51 5.44
N GLY A 89 9.52 -16.38 6.45
CA GLY A 89 10.27 -16.11 7.67
C GLY A 89 10.04 -17.17 8.74
N LEU A 90 11.03 -17.32 9.63
CA LEU A 90 10.99 -18.29 10.74
C LEU A 90 10.70 -17.64 12.08
N THR A 91 10.90 -16.34 12.18
CA THR A 91 10.62 -15.58 13.40
C THR A 91 9.43 -14.65 13.19
N ARG A 92 8.84 -14.21 14.30
CA ARG A 92 7.76 -13.21 14.26
C ARG A 92 8.21 -11.95 13.53
N GLU A 93 9.41 -11.50 13.84
CA GLU A 93 10.01 -10.29 13.27
C GLU A 93 10.16 -10.40 11.75
N ASP A 94 10.61 -11.56 11.25
CA ASP A 94 10.75 -11.82 9.81
C ASP A 94 9.40 -11.80 9.10
N ILE A 95 8.39 -12.49 9.65
CA ILE A 95 7.06 -12.57 9.06
C ILE A 95 6.37 -11.19 9.03
N VAL A 96 6.47 -10.43 10.12
CA VAL A 96 5.91 -9.06 10.15
C VAL A 96 6.61 -8.19 9.11
N ARG A 97 7.94 -8.22 9.05
CA ARG A 97 8.72 -7.49 8.05
C ARG A 97 8.34 -7.88 6.61
N ALA A 98 8.18 -9.16 6.34
CA ALA A 98 7.76 -9.67 5.04
C ALA A 98 6.35 -9.17 4.65
N ALA A 99 5.40 -9.21 5.59
CA ALA A 99 4.06 -8.68 5.37
C ALA A 99 4.05 -7.17 5.13
N ASP A 100 4.88 -6.40 5.85
CA ASP A 100 5.02 -4.95 5.67
C ASP A 100 5.61 -4.61 4.28
N LEU A 101 6.61 -5.35 3.81
CA LEU A 101 7.17 -5.18 2.47
C LEU A 101 6.13 -5.46 1.38
N ALA A 102 5.34 -6.52 1.56
CA ALA A 102 4.24 -6.85 0.66
C ALA A 102 3.14 -5.76 0.68
N LEU A 103 2.80 -5.22 1.86
CA LEU A 103 1.85 -4.12 2.00
C LEU A 103 2.35 -2.84 1.33
N TYR A 104 3.62 -2.52 1.50
CA TYR A 104 4.25 -1.37 0.83
C TYR A 104 4.15 -1.51 -0.70
N ALA A 105 4.44 -2.69 -1.25
CA ALA A 105 4.30 -2.95 -2.68
C ALA A 105 2.83 -2.86 -3.14
N ALA A 106 1.88 -3.34 -2.34
CA ALA A 106 0.45 -3.20 -2.66
C ALA A 106 0.02 -1.73 -2.70
N LYS A 107 0.51 -0.90 -1.76
CA LYS A 107 0.25 0.55 -1.73
C LYS A 107 0.85 1.27 -2.95
N ASN A 108 2.07 0.92 -3.34
CA ASN A 108 2.76 1.54 -4.49
C ASN A 108 2.26 1.06 -5.84
N GLY A 109 1.77 -0.17 -5.93
CA GLY A 109 1.20 -0.76 -7.14
C GLY A 109 -0.21 -0.27 -7.52
N GLY A 110 -0.71 0.82 -6.89
CA GLY A 110 -2.01 1.43 -7.19
C GLY A 110 -3.02 1.36 -6.05
N ARG A 111 -2.65 0.82 -4.89
CA ARG A 111 -3.54 0.60 -3.73
C ARG A 111 -4.74 -0.30 -4.05
N GLY A 112 -5.60 -0.54 -3.08
CA GLY A 112 -6.82 -1.32 -3.28
C GLY A 112 -6.61 -2.76 -3.76
N GLN A 113 -5.46 -3.34 -3.46
CA GLN A 113 -5.04 -4.67 -3.88
C GLN A 113 -4.29 -5.39 -2.76
N TYR A 114 -4.06 -6.67 -2.95
CA TYR A 114 -3.18 -7.45 -2.08
C TYR A 114 -1.90 -7.85 -2.82
N ARG A 115 -0.82 -8.09 -2.07
CA ARG A 115 0.43 -8.65 -2.55
C ARG A 115 0.92 -9.70 -1.58
N PHE A 116 1.47 -10.77 -2.12
CA PHE A 116 2.26 -11.71 -1.35
C PHE A 116 3.69 -11.25 -1.28
N PHE A 117 4.34 -11.53 -0.16
CA PHE A 117 5.79 -11.36 -0.08
C PHE A 117 6.50 -12.27 -1.10
N SER A 118 7.59 -11.79 -1.64
CA SER A 118 8.58 -12.55 -2.40
C SER A 118 9.95 -11.88 -2.23
N GLY A 119 11.03 -12.66 -2.34
CA GLY A 119 12.39 -12.11 -2.24
C GLY A 119 12.71 -11.08 -3.33
N GLU A 120 12.11 -11.20 -4.51
CA GLU A 120 12.23 -10.19 -5.58
C GLU A 120 11.61 -8.86 -5.16
N LEU A 121 10.47 -8.91 -4.51
CA LEU A 121 9.73 -7.75 -4.02
C LEU A 121 10.51 -7.03 -2.89
N GLU A 122 11.23 -7.78 -2.07
CA GLU A 122 12.14 -7.20 -1.06
C GLU A 122 13.24 -6.39 -1.73
N ASN A 123 13.92 -6.97 -2.73
CA ASN A 123 15.00 -6.30 -3.45
C ASN A 123 14.50 -5.04 -4.18
N GLU A 124 13.37 -5.11 -4.86
CA GLU A 124 12.75 -3.97 -5.55
C GLU A 124 12.38 -2.86 -4.56
N THR A 125 11.81 -3.22 -3.40
CA THR A 125 11.43 -2.26 -2.37
C THR A 125 12.63 -1.57 -1.75
N ILE A 126 13.70 -2.32 -1.46
CA ILE A 126 14.96 -1.77 -0.92
C ILE A 126 15.60 -0.84 -1.95
N PHE A 127 15.67 -1.26 -3.22
CA PHE A 127 16.21 -0.44 -4.30
C PHE A 127 15.44 0.87 -4.46
N ARG A 128 14.10 0.82 -4.47
CA ARG A 128 13.25 1.99 -4.60
C ARG A 128 13.41 2.97 -3.43
N ARG A 129 13.45 2.47 -2.19
CA ARG A 129 13.69 3.32 -1.01
C ARG A 129 15.05 4.01 -1.08
N ARG A 130 16.09 3.30 -1.50
CA ARG A 130 17.42 3.90 -1.70
C ARG A 130 17.37 4.98 -2.76
N LEU A 131 16.75 4.70 -3.90
CA LEU A 131 16.60 5.68 -4.99
C LEU A 131 15.85 6.94 -4.54
N GLU A 132 14.77 6.80 -3.76
CA GLU A 132 14.03 7.94 -3.21
C GLU A 132 14.90 8.79 -2.25
N GLN A 133 15.71 8.15 -1.42
CA GLN A 133 16.66 8.83 -0.53
C GLN A 133 17.78 9.52 -1.33
N ASP A 134 18.34 8.84 -2.30
CA ASP A 134 19.44 9.36 -3.16
C ASP A 134 18.94 10.55 -3.98
N LEU A 135 17.74 10.48 -4.55
CA LEU A 135 17.09 11.60 -5.26
C LEU A 135 16.86 12.80 -4.35
N GLY A 136 16.39 12.57 -3.11
CA GLY A 136 16.21 13.64 -2.13
C GLY A 136 17.54 14.31 -1.73
N THR A 137 18.65 13.57 -1.75
CA THR A 137 19.99 14.09 -1.50
C THR A 137 20.52 14.82 -2.73
N ALA A 138 20.40 14.23 -3.91
CA ALA A 138 20.83 14.81 -5.18
C ALA A 138 20.15 16.16 -5.45
N LEU A 139 18.88 16.30 -5.07
CA LEU A 139 18.16 17.56 -5.20
C LEU A 139 18.73 18.65 -4.27
N ARG A 140 19.07 18.29 -3.02
CA ARG A 140 19.65 19.24 -2.04
C ARG A 140 21.08 19.63 -2.37
N ASP A 141 21.83 18.70 -2.95
CA ASP A 141 23.24 18.87 -3.31
C ASP A 141 23.41 19.41 -4.74
N GLU A 142 22.32 19.88 -5.38
CA GLU A 142 22.31 20.46 -6.73
C GLU A 142 22.95 19.56 -7.78
N GLN A 143 22.83 18.23 -7.62
CA GLN A 143 23.38 17.24 -8.54
C GLN A 143 22.51 17.01 -9.77
N LEU A 144 21.26 17.52 -9.75
CA LEU A 144 20.30 17.40 -10.85
C LEU A 144 20.30 18.67 -11.69
N PHE A 145 20.28 18.52 -13.00
CA PHE A 145 20.16 19.61 -13.96
C PHE A 145 19.10 19.32 -14.99
N LEU A 146 18.58 20.38 -15.62
CA LEU A 146 17.61 20.26 -16.71
C LEU A 146 18.33 20.26 -18.05
N ARG A 147 18.00 19.28 -18.87
CA ARG A 147 18.35 19.22 -20.28
C ARG A 147 17.09 19.48 -21.10
N PHE A 148 17.19 20.32 -22.12
CA PHE A 148 16.07 20.66 -22.97
C PHE A 148 16.26 20.06 -24.35
N GLU A 149 15.21 19.43 -24.88
CA GLU A 149 15.15 18.92 -26.24
C GLU A 149 14.12 19.73 -27.04
N PRO A 150 14.50 20.25 -28.26
CA PRO A 150 13.56 21.05 -29.03
C PRO A 150 12.54 20.15 -29.74
N ILE A 151 11.28 20.53 -29.62
CA ILE A 151 10.19 19.98 -30.46
C ILE A 151 10.02 20.91 -31.65
N VAL A 152 10.19 20.33 -32.86
CA VAL A 152 10.11 21.10 -34.10
C VAL A 152 8.84 20.74 -34.91
N GLU A 153 8.27 21.72 -35.56
CA GLU A 153 7.20 21.51 -36.52
C GLU A 153 7.76 20.81 -37.75
N ALA A 154 7.19 19.65 -38.13
CA ALA A 154 7.73 18.83 -39.20
C ALA A 154 7.77 19.54 -40.58
N ALA A 155 6.82 20.41 -40.86
CA ALA A 155 6.70 21.12 -42.14
C ALA A 155 7.69 22.28 -42.28
N THR A 156 7.92 23.03 -41.19
CA THR A 156 8.71 24.29 -41.23
C THR A 156 10.08 24.15 -40.58
N GLN A 157 10.31 23.06 -39.86
CA GLN A 157 11.51 22.82 -39.01
C GLN A 157 11.69 23.91 -37.94
N ALA A 158 10.68 24.70 -37.65
CA ALA A 158 10.72 25.71 -36.61
C ALA A 158 10.53 25.06 -35.24
N VAL A 159 11.30 25.51 -34.24
CA VAL A 159 11.12 25.07 -32.84
C VAL A 159 9.80 25.65 -32.34
N CYS A 160 8.86 24.79 -31.93
CA CYS A 160 7.56 25.19 -31.42
C CYS A 160 7.46 25.03 -29.87
N SER A 161 8.27 24.15 -29.26
CA SER A 161 8.37 24.01 -27.82
C SER A 161 9.67 23.34 -27.41
N LEU A 162 9.90 23.25 -26.10
CA LEU A 162 11.03 22.54 -25.50
C LEU A 162 10.49 21.49 -24.52
N GLU A 163 10.97 20.27 -24.62
CA GLU A 163 10.77 19.24 -23.62
C GLU A 163 11.91 19.28 -22.62
N ALA A 164 11.57 19.27 -21.32
CA ALA A 164 12.54 19.35 -20.24
C ALA A 164 12.75 17.96 -19.62
N HIS A 165 13.97 17.50 -19.60
CA HIS A 165 14.40 16.26 -18.96
C HIS A 165 15.25 16.58 -17.76
N VAL A 166 14.99 15.88 -16.63
CA VAL A 166 15.85 15.91 -15.45
C VAL A 166 16.97 14.88 -15.65
N CYS A 167 18.22 15.31 -15.47
CA CYS A 167 19.41 14.49 -15.60
C CYS A 167 20.25 14.52 -14.31
#